data_6b1c25ce1134ceebade9ac777522da46
#
_entry.id   6b1c25ce1134ceebade9ac777522da46
#
_cell.length_a   1.000
_cell.length_b   1.000
_cell.length_c   1.000
_cell.angle_alpha   90.00
_cell.angle_beta   90.00
_cell.angle_gamma   90.00
#
_symmetry.space_group_name_H-M   'P 1'
#
loop_
_entity.id
_entity.type
_entity.pdbx_description
1 polymer ?
#
loop_
_entity_poly.entity_id
_entity_poly.type
_entity_poly.pdbx_seq_one_letter_code
_entity_poly.pdbx_strand_id
1 'polypeptide(L)'
;MILLRTSFKKEQVKENNDTKYYPEHQEIDGITMTIKEGTLTDKGATVIIKDTNVPGTYIHGQSFRIDKKENGKWVTPKTTDNNCAFNSMAYHVDKNGYLEFNQNWDCMYSSLEKGTYRLVKYIFLQKDIPITEDEHKYFSVEFTIE
;
A
#
# COMPACT_ATOMS: atom_id res chain seq x y z
N MET A 1 -17.31 0.91 -20.02
CA MET A 1 -16.93 0.69 -18.61
C MET A 1 -15.44 0.73 -18.42
N ILE A 2 -14.68 -0.04 -19.18
CA ILE A 2 -13.21 0.00 -19.11
C ILE A 2 -12.67 1.37 -19.50
N LEU A 3 -13.26 2.01 -20.50
CA LEU A 3 -12.86 3.35 -20.93
C LEU A 3 -13.08 4.41 -19.84
N LEU A 4 -14.17 4.29 -19.06
CA LEU A 4 -14.43 5.20 -17.95
C LEU A 4 -13.38 5.08 -16.86
N ARG A 5 -12.92 3.87 -16.55
CA ARG A 5 -11.87 3.66 -15.58
C ARG A 5 -10.55 4.29 -16.02
N THR A 6 -10.23 4.17 -17.29
CA THR A 6 -9.00 4.76 -17.84
C THR A 6 -9.05 6.28 -17.75
N SER A 7 -10.18 6.89 -18.11
CA SER A 7 -10.38 8.33 -17.99
C SER A 7 -10.27 8.80 -16.55
N PHE A 8 -10.86 8.07 -15.64
CA PHE A 8 -10.80 8.37 -14.20
C PHE A 8 -9.37 8.39 -13.69
N LYS A 9 -8.56 7.41 -14.07
CA LYS A 9 -7.16 7.36 -13.69
C LYS A 9 -6.37 8.55 -14.21
N LYS A 10 -6.63 8.96 -15.44
CA LYS A 10 -5.98 10.13 -16.03
C LYS A 10 -6.35 11.41 -15.29
N GLU A 11 -7.59 11.54 -14.88
CA GLU A 11 -8.03 12.68 -14.10
C GLU A 11 -7.31 12.76 -12.75
N GLN A 12 -7.15 11.64 -12.07
CA GLN A 12 -6.41 11.61 -10.81
C GLN A 12 -4.96 12.05 -10.98
N VAL A 13 -4.31 11.69 -12.05
CA VAL A 13 -2.94 12.12 -12.35
C VAL A 13 -2.86 13.63 -12.55
N LYS A 14 -3.88 14.23 -13.19
CA LYS A 14 -3.90 15.66 -13.48
C LYS A 14 -4.20 16.53 -12.26
N GLU A 15 -4.98 16.03 -11.32
CA GLU A 15 -5.46 16.80 -10.19
C GLU A 15 -4.39 17.08 -9.13
N ASN A 16 -3.31 16.34 -9.14
CA ASN A 16 -2.33 16.44 -8.07
C ASN A 16 -0.91 16.36 -8.61
N ASN A 17 -0.38 17.52 -8.98
CA ASN A 17 0.96 17.64 -9.55
C ASN A 17 2.07 17.28 -8.56
N ASP A 18 1.78 17.35 -7.25
CA ASP A 18 2.76 17.09 -6.20
C ASP A 18 2.75 15.62 -5.77
N THR A 19 1.82 14.82 -6.29
CA THR A 19 1.65 13.44 -5.87
C THR A 19 2.07 12.50 -7.00
N LYS A 20 2.95 11.59 -6.67
CA LYS A 20 3.31 10.53 -7.61
C LYS A 20 2.09 9.64 -7.85
N TYR A 21 1.77 9.42 -9.13
CA TYR A 21 0.69 8.53 -9.50
C TYR A 21 1.08 7.08 -9.25
N TYR A 22 0.17 6.35 -8.64
CA TYR A 22 0.30 4.90 -8.49
C TYR A 22 -0.96 4.22 -9.00
N PRO A 23 -0.83 3.05 -9.61
CA PRO A 23 -2.00 2.29 -10.05
C PRO A 23 -2.93 2.01 -8.88
N GLU A 24 -4.19 1.78 -9.20
CA GLU A 24 -5.16 1.29 -8.23
C GLU A 24 -4.76 -0.11 -7.75
N HIS A 25 -5.44 -0.54 -6.69
CA HIS A 25 -5.30 -1.91 -6.18
C HIS A 25 -5.37 -2.93 -7.31
N GLN A 26 -4.43 -3.84 -7.31
CA GLN A 26 -4.38 -4.96 -8.24
C GLN A 26 -4.63 -6.24 -7.45
N GLU A 27 -5.43 -7.13 -8.02
CA GLU A 27 -5.54 -8.48 -7.51
C GLU A 27 -4.27 -9.23 -7.91
N ILE A 28 -3.60 -9.81 -6.92
CA ILE A 28 -2.37 -10.56 -7.14
C ILE A 28 -2.64 -11.98 -6.68
N ASP A 29 -2.52 -12.93 -7.61
CA ASP A 29 -2.81 -14.32 -7.31
C ASP A 29 -2.01 -14.83 -6.12
N GLY A 30 -2.72 -15.40 -5.16
CA GLY A 30 -2.12 -16.00 -3.99
C GLY A 30 -1.68 -15.03 -2.90
N ILE A 31 -1.88 -13.73 -3.07
CA ILE A 31 -1.47 -12.74 -2.07
C ILE A 31 -2.67 -11.99 -1.51
N THR A 32 -2.75 -11.93 -0.19
CA THR A 32 -3.75 -11.14 0.52
C THR A 32 -3.08 -10.29 1.59
N MET A 33 -3.67 -9.14 1.87
CA MET A 33 -3.25 -8.26 2.96
C MET A 33 -4.46 -7.94 3.81
N THR A 34 -4.30 -8.10 5.13
CA THR A 34 -5.36 -7.81 6.09
C THR A 34 -4.77 -7.05 7.27
N ILE A 35 -5.66 -6.37 8.00
CA ILE A 35 -5.30 -5.73 9.26
C ILE A 35 -5.66 -6.70 10.38
N LYS A 36 -4.71 -6.95 11.27
CA LYS A 36 -4.94 -7.82 12.42
C LYS A 36 -5.99 -7.20 13.33
N GLU A 37 -6.99 -8.00 13.69
CA GLU A 37 -8.08 -7.56 14.54
C GLU A 37 -7.57 -6.94 15.84
N GLY A 38 -8.17 -5.83 16.24
CA GLY A 38 -7.84 -5.15 17.49
C GLY A 38 -6.58 -4.30 17.47
N THR A 39 -5.91 -4.18 16.31
CA THR A 39 -4.65 -3.42 16.23
C THR A 39 -4.77 -2.07 15.56
N LEU A 40 -5.87 -1.79 14.89
CA LEU A 40 -6.05 -0.55 14.14
C LEU A 40 -6.23 0.64 15.08
N THR A 41 -5.40 1.65 14.88
CA THR A 41 -5.51 2.96 15.55
C THR A 41 -5.41 4.06 14.49
N ASP A 42 -5.56 5.29 14.91
CA ASP A 42 -5.37 6.43 14.01
C ASP A 42 -3.90 6.66 13.61
N LYS A 43 -2.96 5.94 14.22
CA LYS A 43 -1.52 6.09 13.99
C LYS A 43 -0.88 4.88 13.34
N GLY A 44 -1.56 3.78 13.25
CA GLY A 44 -0.99 2.56 12.67
C GLY A 44 -1.82 1.33 12.92
N ALA A 45 -1.31 0.21 12.45
CA ALA A 45 -1.95 -1.10 12.63
C ALA A 45 -0.90 -2.21 12.47
N THR A 46 -1.24 -3.40 12.93
CA THR A 46 -0.49 -4.60 12.58
C THR A 46 -1.08 -5.18 11.31
N VAL A 47 -0.25 -5.43 10.33
CA VAL A 47 -0.65 -5.88 9.01
C VAL A 47 -0.18 -7.31 8.80
N ILE A 48 -1.02 -8.11 8.19
CA ILE A 48 -0.73 -9.50 7.87
C ILE A 48 -0.78 -9.68 6.36
N ILE A 49 0.30 -10.16 5.79
CA ILE A 49 0.37 -10.55 4.38
C ILE A 49 0.47 -12.07 4.34
N LYS A 50 -0.40 -12.68 3.53
CA LYS A 50 -0.33 -14.11 3.22
C LYS A 50 -0.05 -14.27 1.75
N ASP A 51 0.94 -15.11 1.44
CA ASP A 51 1.39 -15.36 0.09
C ASP A 51 1.55 -16.86 -0.09
N THR A 52 0.73 -17.45 -0.96
CA THR A 52 0.76 -18.89 -1.24
C THR A 52 1.71 -19.23 -2.38
N ASN A 53 2.35 -18.24 -2.99
CA ASN A 53 3.37 -18.50 -4.00
C ASN A 53 4.61 -19.11 -3.36
N VAL A 54 5.46 -19.70 -4.17
CA VAL A 54 6.73 -20.26 -3.68
C VAL A 54 7.51 -19.17 -2.94
N PRO A 55 7.98 -19.45 -1.70
CA PRO A 55 8.76 -18.45 -0.95
C PRO A 55 9.93 -17.91 -1.76
N GLY A 56 10.11 -16.59 -1.73
CA GLY A 56 11.13 -15.92 -2.51
C GLY A 56 10.68 -15.46 -3.90
N THR A 57 9.47 -15.81 -4.32
CA THR A 57 8.94 -15.33 -5.61
C THR A 57 8.75 -13.83 -5.60
N TYR A 58 8.17 -13.30 -4.53
CA TYR A 58 7.91 -11.87 -4.36
C TYR A 58 8.68 -11.29 -3.20
N ILE A 59 9.07 -10.05 -3.38
CA ILE A 59 9.73 -9.25 -2.35
C ILE A 59 8.77 -8.13 -1.93
N HIS A 60 8.67 -7.92 -0.63
CA HIS A 60 7.84 -6.87 -0.04
C HIS A 60 8.75 -5.72 0.43
N GLY A 61 8.46 -4.51 -0.02
CA GLY A 61 9.19 -3.33 0.41
C GLY A 61 8.61 -2.74 1.68
N GLN A 62 9.37 -1.86 2.31
CA GLN A 62 8.95 -1.14 3.51
C GLN A 62 8.02 0.03 3.19
N SER A 63 8.18 0.62 2.03
CA SER A 63 7.42 1.81 1.62
C SER A 63 5.92 1.54 1.55
N PHE A 64 5.17 2.56 1.87
CA PHE A 64 3.72 2.50 1.85
C PHE A 64 3.13 3.86 1.52
N ARG A 65 1.84 3.87 1.24
CA ARG A 65 1.06 5.08 1.05
C ARG A 65 -0.31 4.87 1.70
N ILE A 66 -0.87 5.93 2.26
CA ILE A 66 -2.25 5.95 2.73
C ILE A 66 -3.06 6.82 1.77
N ASP A 67 -4.17 6.32 1.29
CA ASP A 67 -5.14 7.11 0.54
C ASP A 67 -6.41 7.25 1.35
N LYS A 68 -7.06 8.39 1.24
CA LYS A 68 -8.34 8.68 1.88
C LYS A 68 -9.44 8.67 0.82
N LYS A 69 -10.58 8.08 1.17
CA LYS A 69 -11.74 8.09 0.28
C LYS A 69 -12.55 9.37 0.50
N GLU A 70 -12.67 10.17 -0.53
CA GLU A 70 -13.43 11.41 -0.51
C GLU A 70 -14.37 11.45 -1.71
N ASN A 71 -15.66 11.61 -1.45
CA ASN A 71 -16.68 11.66 -2.50
C ASN A 71 -16.59 10.46 -3.48
N GLY A 72 -16.31 9.28 -2.94
CA GLY A 72 -16.19 8.07 -3.75
C GLY A 72 -14.85 7.91 -4.48
N LYS A 73 -13.91 8.82 -4.29
CA LYS A 73 -12.61 8.80 -4.95
C LYS A 73 -11.49 8.63 -3.94
N TRP A 74 -10.44 7.94 -4.34
CA TRP A 74 -9.24 7.82 -3.53
C TRP A 74 -8.32 9.01 -3.78
N VAL A 75 -7.96 9.67 -2.70
CA VAL A 75 -7.10 10.86 -2.71
C VAL A 75 -5.93 10.59 -1.78
N THR A 76 -4.72 10.89 -2.23
CA THR A 76 -3.54 10.77 -1.38
C THR A 76 -3.40 12.05 -0.55
N PRO A 77 -3.55 11.98 0.79
CA PRO A 77 -3.37 13.16 1.63
C PRO A 77 -1.94 13.68 1.56
N LYS A 78 -1.78 14.97 1.80
CA LYS A 78 -0.45 15.53 1.95
C LYS A 78 0.19 15.00 3.21
N THR A 79 1.47 14.71 3.13
CA THR A 79 2.24 14.32 4.31
C THR A 79 2.39 15.55 5.22
N THR A 80 2.11 15.36 6.50
CA THR A 80 2.23 16.42 7.49
C THR A 80 3.62 16.48 8.08
N ASP A 81 4.27 15.35 8.09
CA ASP A 81 5.62 15.20 8.63
C ASP A 81 6.30 14.11 7.82
N ASN A 82 7.54 14.31 7.46
CA ASN A 82 8.26 13.35 6.64
C ASN A 82 9.41 12.72 7.42
N ASN A 83 9.09 12.20 8.58
CA ASN A 83 10.06 11.57 9.47
C ASN A 83 10.16 10.06 9.30
N CYS A 84 9.47 9.49 8.33
CA CYS A 84 9.62 8.06 8.03
C CYS A 84 10.97 7.81 7.38
N ALA A 85 11.75 6.97 8.01
CA ALA A 85 13.00 6.49 7.45
C ALA A 85 12.75 5.10 6.87
N PHE A 86 12.72 5.01 5.54
CA PHE A 86 12.60 3.72 4.87
C PHE A 86 13.98 3.22 4.50
N ASN A 87 14.24 1.95 4.82
CA ASN A 87 15.44 1.29 4.35
C ASN A 87 15.14 0.53 3.05
N SER A 88 16.18 0.04 2.41
CA SER A 88 16.06 -0.74 1.19
C SER A 88 15.96 -2.24 1.45
N MET A 89 15.64 -2.63 2.68
CA MET A 89 15.52 -4.05 3.02
C MET A 89 14.37 -4.70 2.27
N ALA A 90 14.63 -5.89 1.79
CA ALA A 90 13.62 -6.75 1.21
C ALA A 90 13.05 -7.64 2.32
N TYR A 91 11.75 -7.72 2.36
CA TYR A 91 11.03 -8.58 3.31
C TYR A 91 10.40 -9.74 2.56
N HIS A 92 10.50 -10.91 3.12
CA HIS A 92 9.94 -12.13 2.54
C HIS A 92 8.95 -12.74 3.52
N VAL A 93 7.94 -13.40 2.99
CA VAL A 93 7.09 -14.25 3.83
C VAL A 93 7.91 -15.41 4.36
N ASP A 94 7.49 -15.97 5.49
CA ASP A 94 8.13 -17.14 6.06
C ASP A 94 7.79 -18.40 5.24
N LYS A 95 8.27 -19.55 5.69
CA LYS A 95 8.04 -20.83 5.00
C LYS A 95 6.57 -21.21 4.89
N ASN A 96 5.72 -20.61 5.72
CA ASN A 96 4.27 -20.83 5.70
C ASN A 96 3.54 -19.78 4.86
N GLY A 97 4.27 -18.90 4.20
CA GLY A 97 3.68 -17.83 3.40
C GLY A 97 3.12 -16.68 4.23
N TYR A 98 3.68 -16.43 5.38
CA TYR A 98 3.13 -15.48 6.35
C TYR A 98 4.14 -14.39 6.67
N LEU A 99 3.68 -13.13 6.66
CA LEU A 99 4.47 -11.99 7.06
C LEU A 99 3.57 -11.07 7.91
N GLU A 100 3.98 -10.82 9.15
CA GLU A 100 3.27 -9.91 10.05
C GLU A 100 4.21 -8.79 10.46
N PHE A 101 3.73 -7.56 10.42
CA PHE A 101 4.55 -6.41 10.78
C PHE A 101 3.71 -5.25 11.28
N ASN A 102 4.31 -4.38 12.06
CA ASN A 102 3.67 -3.14 12.49
C ASN A 102 3.88 -2.08 11.43
N GLN A 103 2.78 -1.50 10.96
CA GLN A 103 2.80 -0.41 10.01
C GLN A 103 2.33 0.85 10.71
N ASN A 104 3.27 1.71 11.05
CA ASN A 104 2.96 3.01 11.63
C ASN A 104 2.98 4.06 10.52
N TRP A 105 2.00 4.94 10.51
CA TRP A 105 1.90 5.99 9.50
C TRP A 105 1.95 7.40 10.10
N ASP A 106 2.05 7.53 11.41
CA ASP A 106 2.12 8.82 12.06
C ASP A 106 3.42 9.61 11.74
N CYS A 107 4.46 8.91 11.32
CA CYS A 107 5.68 9.57 10.83
C CYS A 107 5.46 10.36 9.55
N MET A 108 4.41 10.05 8.80
CA MET A 108 4.13 10.66 7.50
C MET A 108 2.84 11.49 7.51
N TYR A 109 1.80 11.00 8.17
CA TYR A 109 0.46 11.57 8.07
C TYR A 109 -0.07 12.09 9.40
N SER A 110 0.72 12.03 10.47
CA SER A 110 0.26 12.27 11.83
C SER A 110 -0.88 11.31 12.19
N SER A 111 -1.84 11.72 12.99
CA SER A 111 -3.02 10.90 13.27
C SER A 111 -4.03 11.08 12.16
N LEU A 112 -4.64 9.99 11.72
CA LEU A 112 -5.70 10.06 10.71
C LEU A 112 -7.02 10.49 11.35
N GLU A 113 -7.73 11.38 10.68
CA GLU A 113 -9.07 11.79 11.06
C GLU A 113 -10.08 10.67 10.76
N LYS A 114 -11.28 10.82 11.28
CA LYS A 114 -12.39 9.89 10.96
C LYS A 114 -12.57 9.80 9.45
N GLY A 115 -12.74 8.60 8.95
CA GLY A 115 -12.95 8.39 7.52
C GLY A 115 -12.56 7.01 7.06
N THR A 116 -12.72 6.79 5.76
CA THR A 116 -12.34 5.54 5.10
C THR A 116 -11.02 5.75 4.37
N TYR A 117 -10.13 4.82 4.55
CA TYR A 117 -8.77 4.88 4.04
C TYR A 117 -8.39 3.54 3.40
N ARG A 118 -7.28 3.55 2.68
CA ARG A 118 -6.61 2.32 2.28
C ARG A 118 -5.12 2.45 2.50
N LEU A 119 -4.52 1.36 2.98
CA LEU A 119 -3.07 1.22 3.04
C LEU A 119 -2.63 0.57 1.73
N VAL A 120 -1.73 1.22 1.01
CA VAL A 120 -1.21 0.73 -0.26
C VAL A 120 0.24 0.31 -0.05
N LYS A 121 0.54 -0.90 -0.46
CA LYS A 121 1.89 -1.46 -0.44
C LYS A 121 2.24 -1.92 -1.85
N TYR A 122 3.51 -2.15 -2.09
CA TYR A 122 3.93 -2.72 -3.35
C TYR A 122 4.78 -3.96 -3.13
N ILE A 123 4.75 -4.82 -4.13
CA ILE A 123 5.62 -6.00 -4.21
C ILE A 123 6.25 -6.05 -5.60
N PHE A 124 7.31 -6.80 -5.72
CA PHE A 124 7.95 -7.04 -6.99
C PHE A 124 8.53 -8.44 -7.03
N LEU A 125 8.65 -8.97 -8.24
CA LEU A 125 9.25 -10.29 -8.46
C LEU A 125 10.73 -10.23 -8.11
N GLN A 126 11.22 -11.25 -7.44
CA GLN A 126 12.64 -11.37 -7.17
C GLN A 126 13.36 -11.73 -8.46
N LYS A 127 14.34 -10.89 -8.84
CA LYS A 127 15.16 -11.07 -10.04
C LYS A 127 16.61 -10.79 -9.71
N ASP A 128 17.50 -11.35 -10.52
CA ASP A 128 18.94 -11.13 -10.36
C ASP A 128 19.41 -9.79 -10.90
N ILE A 129 18.55 -9.08 -11.64
CA ILE A 129 18.86 -7.76 -12.22
C ILE A 129 18.07 -6.68 -11.50
N PRO A 130 18.51 -5.41 -11.60
CA PRO A 130 17.79 -4.30 -10.98
C PRO A 130 16.33 -4.25 -11.41
N ILE A 131 15.45 -3.98 -10.45
CA ILE A 131 14.00 -3.96 -10.67
C ILE A 131 13.59 -2.52 -10.99
N THR A 132 12.81 -2.38 -12.07
CA THR A 132 12.26 -1.08 -12.47
C THR A 132 10.91 -0.85 -11.82
N GLU A 133 10.44 0.39 -11.80
CA GLU A 133 9.11 0.72 -11.27
C GLU A 133 7.99 -0.02 -12.01
N ASP A 134 8.17 -0.33 -13.27
CA ASP A 134 7.17 -1.04 -14.08
C ASP A 134 6.94 -2.46 -13.59
N GLU A 135 7.86 -3.01 -12.83
CA GLU A 135 7.77 -4.37 -12.30
C GLU A 135 7.12 -4.41 -10.92
N HIS A 136 6.85 -3.24 -10.34
CA HIS A 136 6.14 -3.14 -9.07
C HIS A 136 4.65 -3.41 -9.27
N LYS A 137 4.08 -4.18 -8.38
CA LYS A 137 2.64 -4.39 -8.31
C LYS A 137 2.13 -3.80 -7.01
N TYR A 138 0.98 -3.15 -7.08
CA TYR A 138 0.40 -2.46 -5.93
C TYR A 138 -0.84 -3.18 -5.47
N PHE A 139 -0.99 -3.31 -4.16
CA PHE A 139 -2.17 -3.88 -3.54
C PHE A 139 -2.47 -3.12 -2.26
N SER A 140 -3.70 -3.24 -1.80
CA SER A 140 -4.15 -2.40 -0.71
C SER A 140 -5.14 -3.13 0.19
N VAL A 141 -5.31 -2.60 1.40
CA VAL A 141 -6.36 -3.00 2.32
C VAL A 141 -7.11 -1.75 2.78
N GLU A 142 -8.44 -1.80 2.72
CA GLU A 142 -9.29 -0.72 3.19
C GLU A 142 -9.52 -0.84 4.69
N PHE A 143 -9.66 0.31 5.34
CA PHE A 143 -9.99 0.38 6.76
C PHE A 143 -10.72 1.68 7.07
N THR A 144 -11.42 1.71 8.21
CA THR A 144 -12.17 2.89 8.65
C THR A 144 -11.69 3.32 10.03
N ILE A 145 -11.42 4.62 10.17
CA ILE A 145 -11.16 5.26 11.46
C ILE A 145 -12.47 5.87 11.94
N GLU A 146 -12.94 5.43 13.09
CA GLU A 146 -14.21 5.85 13.68
C GLU A 146 -14.08 6.91 14.77
#